data_8e853dd6ce365f22cbe06ba5c154c21d
#
_entry.id   8e853dd6ce365f22cbe06ba5c154c21d
#
_cell.length_a   1.000
_cell.length_b   1.000
_cell.length_c   1.000
_cell.angle_alpha   90.00
_cell.angle_beta   90.00
_cell.angle_gamma   90.00
#
_symmetry.space_group_name_H-M   'P 1'
#
loop_
_entity.id
_entity.type
_entity.pdbx_description
1 polymer ?
#
loop_
_entity_poly.entity_id
_entity_poly.type
_entity_poly.pdbx_seq_one_letter_code
_entity_poly.pdbx_strand_id
1 'polypeptide(L)'
;MFGKRNASTDDAPRSAPPAAPPPLAGNAPPKAGGAPPKADPAAASASGAVPQRSAPLLVTPTPKQAQRGVADTRSEDYYQIKSTIFSALIDTIDLAQLAQLDPDSAREEIRDIVNEIISIKNVVMSIAEQEHLLQDICNDVLGYGPLEPLLARDDIADIMVNGANRVFIEVGGKVQLTNIRFRDNAQLMNICQRIVSQVGRRVDESSPICDARLLDGSRVNVIAPPLALDGPTLTIRKFKKDKLTLDDLVKFGSISPAGARVLAVIGRSRCNILISGGTGSGKTTLLNCMTAYIDADERVITCEDAAELQLQQPHVVRLETRPPNLEGQGMISMRDLVRNCLRMRPERIIVGEVRGPEAFDLLQAMNTGHDGSMGTLHANSPREAMSRLESMITMGGFQLPTKTIREMIVGSIDVILQAERLRDGSRRITKVTEVVGTEGEVVITQDLMTYEISGEDETGRLKGKHLGTGIVRPNFWERARYFNLERELAEALDGLQG
;
A
#
# COMPACT_ATOMS: atom_id res chain seq x y z
N MET A 1 34.02 -62.35 5.57
CA MET A 1 35.49 -62.41 5.43
C MET A 1 36.01 -60.99 5.47
N PHE A 2 36.46 -60.54 6.57
CA PHE A 2 37.82 -60.26 7.02
C PHE A 2 38.54 -59.19 6.18
N GLY A 3 38.94 -58.13 6.82
CA GLY A 3 40.01 -57.23 6.45
C GLY A 3 40.02 -55.91 7.26
N LYS A 4 40.52 -55.97 8.50
CA LYS A 4 40.95 -54.83 9.32
C LYS A 4 42.31 -54.32 8.87
N ARG A 5 42.60 -53.02 9.14
CA ARG A 5 43.89 -52.32 9.48
C ARG A 5 44.07 -51.07 8.57
N ASN A 6 44.57 -49.93 8.99
CA ASN A 6 45.30 -49.52 10.21
C ASN A 6 45.14 -47.99 10.35
N ALA A 7 45.24 -47.47 11.57
CA ALA A 7 45.43 -46.09 11.94
C ALA A 7 46.81 -45.57 11.55
N SER A 8 46.91 -44.34 11.15
CA SER A 8 48.13 -43.52 11.30
C SER A 8 47.74 -42.13 11.76
N THR A 9 48.22 -41.81 12.93
CA THR A 9 48.29 -40.52 13.58
C THR A 9 49.22 -39.60 12.78
N ASP A 10 48.76 -38.38 12.47
CA ASP A 10 49.66 -37.27 12.25
C ASP A 10 49.07 -36.01 12.92
N ASP A 11 49.79 -35.60 13.97
CA ASP A 11 49.64 -34.36 14.70
C ASP A 11 50.13 -33.20 13.82
N ALA A 12 49.26 -32.23 13.56
CA ALA A 12 49.67 -30.93 13.06
C ALA A 12 49.07 -29.81 14.00
N PRO A 13 49.86 -28.82 14.37
CA PRO A 13 49.54 -27.91 15.46
C PRO A 13 48.43 -26.92 15.06
N ARG A 14 47.49 -26.72 15.97
CA ARG A 14 46.41 -25.70 15.90
C ARG A 14 47.05 -24.32 15.89
N SER A 15 46.84 -23.56 14.82
CA SER A 15 47.14 -22.14 14.74
C SER A 15 46.14 -21.36 15.61
N ALA A 16 46.70 -20.49 16.42
CA ALA A 16 45.94 -19.55 17.30
C ALA A 16 45.10 -18.54 16.47
N PRO A 17 43.96 -18.02 17.00
CA PRO A 17 43.17 -17.00 16.34
C PRO A 17 43.92 -15.65 16.30
N PRO A 18 43.72 -14.82 15.28
CA PRO A 18 44.33 -13.52 15.15
C PRO A 18 43.86 -12.55 16.24
N ALA A 19 44.80 -11.78 16.78
CA ALA A 19 44.57 -10.80 17.81
C ALA A 19 43.68 -9.65 17.29
N ALA A 20 42.86 -9.11 18.20
CA ALA A 20 42.00 -7.96 17.97
C ALA A 20 42.85 -6.70 17.74
N PRO A 21 42.42 -5.74 16.87
CA PRO A 21 43.10 -4.49 16.66
C PRO A 21 42.98 -3.55 17.90
N PRO A 22 43.93 -2.69 18.14
CA PRO A 22 43.95 -1.77 19.29
C PRO A 22 42.86 -0.68 19.15
N PRO A 23 42.36 -0.11 20.27
CA PRO A 23 41.34 0.93 20.24
C PRO A 23 41.94 2.26 19.72
N LEU A 24 41.18 2.91 18.81
CA LEU A 24 41.47 4.26 18.33
C LEU A 24 41.31 5.28 19.45
N ALA A 25 42.31 6.13 19.59
CA ALA A 25 42.37 7.20 20.56
C ALA A 25 41.23 8.22 20.39
N GLY A 26 40.58 8.55 21.48
CA GLY A 26 39.50 9.52 21.53
C GLY A 26 40.00 10.93 21.23
N ASN A 27 39.29 11.61 20.33
CA ASN A 27 39.41 13.05 20.15
C ASN A 27 38.48 13.75 21.15
N ALA A 28 39.10 14.57 21.99
CA ALA A 28 38.42 15.47 22.93
C ALA A 28 37.73 16.63 22.19
N PRO A 29 36.62 17.17 22.71
CA PRO A 29 35.91 18.28 22.09
C PRO A 29 36.68 19.60 22.28
N PRO A 30 36.60 20.54 21.31
CA PRO A 30 37.22 21.86 21.46
C PRO A 30 36.46 22.74 22.45
N LYS A 31 37.19 23.45 23.27
CA LYS A 31 36.72 24.42 24.26
C LYS A 31 36.03 25.61 23.59
N ALA A 32 34.91 26.00 24.19
CA ALA A 32 34.23 27.26 23.93
C ALA A 32 35.11 28.45 24.31
N GLY A 33 35.16 29.44 23.45
CA GLY A 33 35.82 30.69 23.72
C GLY A 33 35.33 31.79 22.76
N GLY A 34 34.80 32.87 23.30
CA GLY A 34 34.67 34.17 22.62
C GLY A 34 33.26 34.71 22.50
N ALA A 35 32.86 35.52 23.48
CA ALA A 35 31.70 36.39 23.40
C ALA A 35 31.89 37.51 22.36
N PRO A 36 30.87 38.00 21.67
CA PRO A 36 30.96 39.18 20.81
C PRO A 36 30.89 40.48 21.61
N PRO A 37 31.55 41.57 21.14
CA PRO A 37 31.62 42.85 21.86
C PRO A 37 30.32 43.63 21.76
N LYS A 38 30.02 44.35 22.84
CA LYS A 38 28.96 45.36 22.96
C LYS A 38 29.26 46.55 22.05
N ALA A 39 28.27 47.01 21.32
CA ALA A 39 28.31 48.32 20.66
C ALA A 39 27.49 49.32 21.51
N ASP A 40 28.09 50.45 21.79
CA ASP A 40 27.51 51.61 22.47
C ASP A 40 26.62 52.45 21.51
N PRO A 41 25.68 53.23 22.04
CA PRO A 41 24.74 54.01 21.26
C PRO A 41 25.17 55.48 21.15
N ALA A 42 25.10 56.05 19.97
CA ALA A 42 24.99 57.52 19.84
C ALA A 42 24.46 58.01 18.49
N ALA A 43 23.52 58.92 18.57
CA ALA A 43 23.14 60.09 17.72
C ALA A 43 22.34 59.82 16.46
N ALA A 44 21.04 60.08 16.52
CA ALA A 44 20.32 61.35 16.27
C ALA A 44 20.03 61.67 14.79
N SER A 45 18.70 61.70 14.50
CA SER A 45 17.97 62.63 13.67
C SER A 45 18.18 62.69 12.15
N ALA A 46 17.13 62.30 11.39
CA ALA A 46 16.44 63.19 10.47
C ALA A 46 15.19 62.54 9.84
N SER A 47 14.11 63.29 9.85
CA SER A 47 12.81 63.09 9.32
C SER A 47 12.75 62.70 7.83
N GLY A 48 11.86 61.78 7.51
CA GLY A 48 11.41 61.50 6.14
C GLY A 48 10.15 60.61 6.19
N ALA A 49 8.98 61.26 6.14
CA ALA A 49 7.71 60.58 6.08
C ALA A 49 7.56 59.83 4.74
N VAL A 50 7.40 58.50 4.81
CA VAL A 50 6.94 57.67 3.69
C VAL A 50 5.58 57.14 4.03
N PRO A 51 4.56 57.19 3.14
CA PRO A 51 3.19 56.81 3.45
C PRO A 51 3.06 55.30 3.69
N GLN A 52 2.44 54.95 4.80
CA GLN A 52 2.03 53.60 5.11
C GLN A 52 1.02 53.10 4.05
N ARG A 53 1.46 52.14 3.21
CA ARG A 53 0.58 51.25 2.50
C ARG A 53 -0.02 50.28 3.49
N SER A 54 -1.32 50.37 3.72
CA SER A 54 -2.12 49.40 4.44
C SER A 54 -1.94 48.02 3.83
N ALA A 55 -1.40 47.08 4.60
CA ALA A 55 -1.37 45.64 4.28
C ALA A 55 -2.82 45.15 4.16
N PRO A 56 -3.13 44.30 3.17
CA PRO A 56 -4.43 43.65 3.10
C PRO A 56 -4.59 42.73 4.30
N LEU A 57 -5.70 42.87 5.02
CA LEU A 57 -6.15 41.97 6.06
C LEU A 57 -6.19 40.55 5.47
N LEU A 58 -5.35 39.67 5.96
CA LEU A 58 -5.46 38.22 5.76
C LEU A 58 -6.82 37.78 6.32
N VAL A 59 -7.80 37.64 5.42
CA VAL A 59 -9.06 36.96 5.73
C VAL A 59 -8.69 35.49 5.93
N THR A 60 -8.58 35.05 7.18
CA THR A 60 -8.57 33.65 7.53
C THR A 60 -9.81 33.02 6.95
N PRO A 61 -9.71 32.00 6.07
CA PRO A 61 -10.89 31.30 5.59
C PRO A 61 -11.54 30.65 6.79
N THR A 62 -12.77 31.06 7.09
CA THR A 62 -13.66 30.36 8.02
C THR A 62 -13.71 28.90 7.59
N PRO A 63 -13.45 27.92 8.48
CA PRO A 63 -13.53 26.53 8.10
C PRO A 63 -14.96 26.28 7.62
N LYS A 64 -15.09 25.92 6.33
CA LYS A 64 -16.35 25.41 5.78
C LYS A 64 -16.74 24.24 6.67
N GLN A 65 -17.87 24.38 7.36
CA GLN A 65 -18.47 23.29 8.13
C GLN A 65 -18.52 22.08 7.22
N ALA A 66 -17.77 21.05 7.59
CA ALA A 66 -17.84 19.74 6.94
C ALA A 66 -19.30 19.31 6.97
N GLN A 67 -19.86 19.00 5.80
CA GLN A 67 -21.19 18.46 5.68
C GLN A 67 -21.24 17.23 6.59
N ARG A 68 -22.09 17.28 7.61
CA ARG A 68 -22.33 16.20 8.55
C ARG A 68 -22.86 15.01 7.75
N GLY A 69 -22.04 13.97 7.63
CA GLY A 69 -22.51 12.65 7.19
C GLY A 69 -23.62 12.17 8.11
N VAL A 70 -24.42 11.24 7.61
CA VAL A 70 -25.60 10.61 8.21
C VAL A 70 -25.67 10.79 9.72
N ALA A 71 -26.62 11.60 10.19
CA ALA A 71 -26.78 11.89 11.62
C ALA A 71 -27.09 10.59 12.36
N ASP A 72 -26.16 10.14 13.19
CA ASP A 72 -26.46 9.16 14.21
C ASP A 72 -27.34 9.89 15.25
N THR A 73 -28.58 9.44 15.41
CA THR A 73 -29.56 10.00 16.36
C THR A 73 -29.34 9.50 17.78
N ARG A 74 -28.25 8.74 18.04
CA ARG A 74 -27.96 8.15 19.35
C ARG A 74 -27.59 9.23 20.34
N SER A 75 -28.35 9.30 21.44
CA SER A 75 -28.13 10.26 22.51
C SER A 75 -26.92 9.88 23.37
N GLU A 76 -26.39 10.83 24.14
CA GLU A 76 -25.37 10.56 25.17
C GLU A 76 -25.87 9.52 26.18
N ASP A 77 -27.17 9.56 26.51
CA ASP A 77 -27.82 8.58 27.38
C ASP A 77 -27.72 7.14 26.85
N TYR A 78 -27.83 6.97 25.51
CA TYR A 78 -27.66 5.65 24.90
C TYR A 78 -26.27 5.06 25.17
N TYR A 79 -25.22 5.84 25.05
CA TYR A 79 -23.87 5.39 25.30
C TYR A 79 -23.60 5.07 26.80
N GLN A 80 -24.22 5.81 27.72
CA GLN A 80 -24.17 5.54 29.15
C GLN A 80 -24.89 4.23 29.49
N ILE A 81 -26.08 4.03 28.95
CA ILE A 81 -26.85 2.78 29.09
C ILE A 81 -26.04 1.59 28.52
N LYS A 82 -25.52 1.74 27.29
CA LYS A 82 -24.67 0.72 26.66
C LYS A 82 -23.48 0.34 27.55
N SER A 83 -22.79 1.32 28.11
CA SER A 83 -21.65 1.09 29.00
C SER A 83 -22.05 0.35 30.28
N THR A 84 -23.19 0.73 30.89
CA THR A 84 -23.71 0.10 32.09
C THR A 84 -24.11 -1.36 31.88
N ILE A 85 -24.77 -1.64 30.76
CA ILE A 85 -25.20 -3.00 30.43
C ILE A 85 -23.99 -3.85 30.02
N PHE A 86 -23.05 -3.31 29.26
CA PHE A 86 -21.82 -4.00 28.87
C PHE A 86 -21.00 -4.41 30.12
N SER A 87 -20.83 -3.51 31.07
CA SER A 87 -20.12 -3.83 32.32
C SER A 87 -20.81 -4.95 33.11
N ALA A 88 -22.14 -4.90 33.27
CA ALA A 88 -22.90 -5.93 33.92
C ALA A 88 -22.84 -7.29 33.18
N LEU A 89 -22.81 -7.27 31.84
CA LEU A 89 -22.64 -8.46 31.03
C LEU A 89 -21.28 -9.12 31.27
N ILE A 90 -20.18 -8.33 31.23
CA ILE A 90 -18.84 -8.87 31.47
C ILE A 90 -18.68 -9.46 32.88
N ASP A 91 -19.36 -8.90 33.88
CA ASP A 91 -19.36 -9.43 35.24
C ASP A 91 -20.15 -10.74 35.36
N THR A 92 -21.06 -11.03 34.44
CA THR A 92 -22.00 -12.17 34.50
C THR A 92 -21.58 -13.32 33.57
N ILE A 93 -21.01 -13.01 32.40
CA ILE A 93 -20.75 -13.98 31.33
C ILE A 93 -19.42 -14.72 31.55
N ASP A 94 -19.41 -16.04 31.34
CA ASP A 94 -18.18 -16.80 31.22
C ASP A 94 -17.62 -16.72 29.79
N LEU A 95 -16.64 -15.82 29.59
CA LEU A 95 -16.00 -15.63 28.30
C LEU A 95 -15.30 -16.90 27.78
N ALA A 96 -14.84 -17.79 28.63
CA ALA A 96 -14.18 -19.02 28.23
C ALA A 96 -15.20 -20.03 27.68
N GLN A 97 -16.39 -20.09 28.26
CA GLN A 97 -17.49 -20.89 27.74
C GLN A 97 -18.02 -20.30 26.43
N LEU A 98 -18.20 -18.98 26.37
CA LEU A 98 -18.66 -18.28 25.14
C LEU A 98 -17.72 -18.53 23.96
N ALA A 99 -16.42 -18.57 24.16
CA ALA A 99 -15.42 -18.82 23.13
C ALA A 99 -15.47 -20.24 22.53
N GLN A 100 -16.19 -21.18 23.15
CA GLN A 100 -16.36 -22.55 22.67
C GLN A 100 -17.64 -22.74 21.83
N LEU A 101 -18.55 -21.78 21.87
CA LEU A 101 -19.79 -21.80 21.10
C LEU A 101 -19.53 -21.37 19.65
N ASP A 102 -20.42 -21.84 18.78
CA ASP A 102 -20.48 -21.27 17.44
C ASP A 102 -21.00 -19.81 17.47
N PRO A 103 -20.71 -19.00 16.45
CA PRO A 103 -21.04 -17.58 16.48
C PRO A 103 -22.52 -17.25 16.67
N ASP A 104 -23.43 -18.11 16.20
CA ASP A 104 -24.86 -17.86 16.28
C ASP A 104 -25.37 -18.19 17.70
N SER A 105 -24.97 -19.32 18.28
CA SER A 105 -25.27 -19.68 19.66
C SER A 105 -24.67 -18.69 20.66
N ALA A 106 -23.46 -18.20 20.41
CA ALA A 106 -22.84 -17.14 21.23
C ALA A 106 -23.62 -15.83 21.21
N ARG A 107 -24.21 -15.47 20.06
CA ARG A 107 -25.08 -14.29 19.94
C ARG A 107 -26.38 -14.45 20.69
N GLU A 108 -27.00 -15.64 20.64
CA GLU A 108 -28.23 -15.91 21.38
C GLU A 108 -28.00 -15.84 22.89
N GLU A 109 -26.93 -16.42 23.41
CA GLU A 109 -26.59 -16.37 24.82
C GLU A 109 -26.34 -14.93 25.29
N ILE A 110 -25.58 -14.13 24.54
CA ILE A 110 -25.41 -12.70 24.86
C ILE A 110 -26.73 -11.96 24.84
N ARG A 111 -27.62 -12.24 23.87
CA ARG A 111 -28.94 -11.63 23.79
C ARG A 111 -29.79 -11.92 25.01
N ASP A 112 -29.82 -13.16 25.46
CA ASP A 112 -30.61 -13.59 26.65
C ASP A 112 -30.12 -12.91 27.92
N ILE A 113 -28.82 -12.92 28.17
CA ILE A 113 -28.22 -12.25 29.33
C ILE A 113 -28.46 -10.74 29.31
N VAL A 114 -28.29 -10.08 28.16
CA VAL A 114 -28.52 -8.64 28.01
C VAL A 114 -30.00 -8.29 28.23
N ASN A 115 -30.93 -9.09 27.75
CA ASN A 115 -32.36 -8.89 28.01
C ASN A 115 -32.70 -9.00 29.48
N GLU A 116 -32.11 -9.96 30.19
CA GLU A 116 -32.24 -10.10 31.65
C GLU A 116 -31.68 -8.88 32.37
N ILE A 117 -30.47 -8.41 31.99
CA ILE A 117 -29.85 -7.19 32.55
C ILE A 117 -30.73 -5.97 32.34
N ILE A 118 -31.29 -5.76 31.13
CA ILE A 118 -32.20 -4.65 30.81
C ILE A 118 -33.42 -4.70 31.75
N SER A 119 -33.99 -5.88 31.96
CA SER A 119 -35.14 -6.09 32.85
C SER A 119 -34.81 -5.78 34.32
N ILE A 120 -33.68 -6.28 34.82
CA ILE A 120 -33.24 -6.05 36.20
C ILE A 120 -32.93 -4.57 36.46
N LYS A 121 -32.31 -3.90 35.52
CA LYS A 121 -31.94 -2.48 35.62
C LYS A 121 -33.09 -1.52 35.33
N ASN A 122 -34.27 -2.03 34.96
CA ASN A 122 -35.46 -1.23 34.60
C ASN A 122 -35.16 -0.14 33.58
N VAL A 123 -34.36 -0.47 32.56
CA VAL A 123 -34.01 0.49 31.49
C VAL A 123 -35.18 0.63 30.54
N VAL A 124 -35.69 1.85 30.38
CA VAL A 124 -36.78 2.16 29.46
C VAL A 124 -36.22 2.57 28.11
N MET A 125 -36.50 1.77 27.10
CA MET A 125 -36.13 2.06 25.71
C MET A 125 -37.14 1.42 24.75
N SER A 126 -37.20 1.94 23.52
CA SER A 126 -38.02 1.36 22.47
C SER A 126 -37.47 -0.01 22.02
N ILE A 127 -38.31 -0.84 21.41
CA ILE A 127 -37.90 -2.14 20.87
C ILE A 127 -36.75 -1.97 19.87
N ALA A 128 -36.82 -0.95 19.01
CA ALA A 128 -35.80 -0.68 18.02
C ALA A 128 -34.44 -0.28 18.67
N GLU A 129 -34.47 0.54 19.72
CA GLU A 129 -33.26 0.90 20.48
C GLU A 129 -32.66 -0.32 21.20
N GLN A 130 -33.50 -1.21 21.72
CA GLN A 130 -33.07 -2.44 22.34
C GLN A 130 -32.37 -3.38 21.34
N GLU A 131 -32.95 -3.56 20.14
CA GLU A 131 -32.33 -4.36 19.09
C GLU A 131 -30.97 -3.78 18.65
N HIS A 132 -30.88 -2.45 18.48
CA HIS A 132 -29.62 -1.79 18.16
C HIS A 132 -28.59 -1.96 19.27
N LEU A 133 -29.01 -1.85 20.53
CA LEU A 133 -28.13 -2.03 21.69
C LEU A 133 -27.60 -3.47 21.75
N LEU A 134 -28.47 -4.47 21.54
CA LEU A 134 -28.08 -5.88 21.47
C LEU A 134 -27.06 -6.12 20.37
N GLN A 135 -27.31 -5.59 19.17
CA GLN A 135 -26.37 -5.72 18.05
C GLN A 135 -25.03 -5.05 18.38
N ASP A 136 -25.05 -3.86 18.96
CA ASP A 136 -23.82 -3.14 19.32
C ASP A 136 -23.03 -3.88 20.42
N ILE A 137 -23.69 -4.50 21.39
CA ILE A 137 -23.05 -5.29 22.45
C ILE A 137 -22.49 -6.60 21.87
N CYS A 138 -23.24 -7.30 21.01
CA CYS A 138 -22.72 -8.48 20.31
C CYS A 138 -21.47 -8.14 19.51
N ASN A 139 -21.46 -7.00 18.79
CA ASN A 139 -20.30 -6.54 18.04
C ASN A 139 -19.10 -6.23 18.98
N ASP A 140 -19.34 -5.66 20.16
CA ASP A 140 -18.28 -5.35 21.13
C ASP A 140 -17.66 -6.63 21.73
N VAL A 141 -18.46 -7.68 21.96
CA VAL A 141 -18.00 -8.93 22.58
C VAL A 141 -17.36 -9.86 21.54
N LEU A 142 -18.05 -10.12 20.42
CA LEU A 142 -17.68 -11.13 19.44
C LEU A 142 -16.87 -10.58 18.27
N GLY A 143 -17.04 -9.31 17.93
CA GLY A 143 -16.45 -8.66 16.77
C GLY A 143 -15.48 -7.53 17.10
N TYR A 144 -15.39 -6.57 16.20
CA TYR A 144 -14.55 -5.37 16.33
C TYR A 144 -15.34 -4.15 16.79
N GLY A 145 -16.44 -4.37 17.49
CA GLY A 145 -17.25 -3.32 18.11
C GLY A 145 -17.79 -2.30 17.11
N PRO A 146 -17.55 -0.99 17.36
CA PRO A 146 -18.05 0.08 16.50
C PRO A 146 -17.55 0.05 15.04
N LEU A 147 -16.55 -0.76 14.73
CA LEU A 147 -16.02 -0.91 13.37
C LEU A 147 -16.88 -1.83 12.50
N GLU A 148 -17.64 -2.75 13.08
CA GLU A 148 -18.40 -3.74 12.31
C GLU A 148 -19.34 -3.13 11.27
N PRO A 149 -20.15 -2.10 11.56
CA PRO A 149 -21.00 -1.46 10.57
C PRO A 149 -20.21 -0.79 9.44
N LEU A 150 -18.98 -0.32 9.71
CA LEU A 150 -18.12 0.27 8.68
C LEU A 150 -17.44 -0.80 7.82
N LEU A 151 -17.04 -1.90 8.44
CA LEU A 151 -16.45 -3.05 7.74
C LEU A 151 -17.46 -3.73 6.81
N ALA A 152 -18.74 -3.74 7.18
CA ALA A 152 -19.80 -4.31 6.36
C ALA A 152 -20.13 -3.50 5.08
N ARG A 153 -19.76 -2.21 5.01
CA ARG A 153 -20.05 -1.33 3.87
C ARG A 153 -19.00 -1.46 2.77
N ASP A 154 -19.37 -1.84 1.57
CA ASP A 154 -18.45 -2.03 0.43
C ASP A 154 -18.00 -0.69 -0.22
N ASP A 155 -18.75 0.40 -0.02
CA ASP A 155 -18.42 1.73 -0.55
C ASP A 155 -17.27 2.43 0.19
N ILE A 156 -16.90 1.95 1.40
CA ILE A 156 -15.78 2.48 2.18
C ILE A 156 -14.47 1.86 1.68
N ALA A 157 -13.49 2.72 1.37
CA ALA A 157 -12.15 2.31 0.99
C ALA A 157 -11.21 2.21 2.19
N ASP A 158 -11.18 3.24 3.02
CA ASP A 158 -10.33 3.31 4.21
C ASP A 158 -11.14 3.73 5.43
N ILE A 159 -10.82 3.16 6.60
CA ILE A 159 -11.34 3.53 7.91
C ILE A 159 -10.16 4.02 8.74
N MET A 160 -10.26 5.23 9.29
CA MET A 160 -9.18 5.88 10.03
C MET A 160 -9.70 6.32 11.39
N VAL A 161 -9.19 5.69 12.46
CA VAL A 161 -9.55 5.96 13.85
C VAL A 161 -8.41 6.72 14.52
N ASN A 162 -8.70 7.90 15.02
CA ASN A 162 -7.74 8.78 15.70
C ASN A 162 -8.18 8.98 17.15
N GLY A 163 -7.84 8.02 18.02
CA GLY A 163 -8.39 7.93 19.37
C GLY A 163 -9.87 7.55 19.38
N ALA A 164 -10.45 7.38 20.55
CA ALA A 164 -11.81 6.85 20.72
C ALA A 164 -12.92 7.68 20.05
N ASN A 165 -12.72 8.98 19.88
CA ASN A 165 -13.79 9.92 19.53
C ASN A 165 -13.80 10.38 18.07
N ARG A 166 -12.80 10.01 17.27
CA ARG A 166 -12.65 10.52 15.89
C ARG A 166 -12.45 9.37 14.92
N VAL A 167 -13.53 9.01 14.23
CA VAL A 167 -13.51 7.96 13.20
C VAL A 167 -13.83 8.59 11.85
N PHE A 168 -12.89 8.48 10.92
CA PHE A 168 -13.04 8.96 9.55
C PHE A 168 -13.15 7.77 8.61
N ILE A 169 -13.83 7.97 7.50
CA ILE A 169 -13.92 6.99 6.41
C ILE A 169 -13.57 7.67 5.08
N GLU A 170 -13.00 6.91 4.15
CA GLU A 170 -12.87 7.35 2.77
C GLU A 170 -13.93 6.68 1.89
N VAL A 171 -14.77 7.51 1.25
CA VAL A 171 -15.79 7.07 0.30
C VAL A 171 -15.62 7.85 -1.01
N GLY A 172 -15.48 7.13 -2.12
CA GLY A 172 -15.30 7.76 -3.43
C GLY A 172 -14.08 8.69 -3.54
N GLY A 173 -13.01 8.44 -2.77
CA GLY A 173 -11.81 9.27 -2.73
C GLY A 173 -11.91 10.51 -1.87
N LYS A 174 -12.99 10.65 -1.07
CA LYS A 174 -13.21 11.78 -0.15
C LYS A 174 -13.25 11.29 1.29
N VAL A 175 -12.46 11.93 2.14
CA VAL A 175 -12.45 11.65 3.59
C VAL A 175 -13.63 12.37 4.25
N GLN A 176 -14.36 11.63 5.09
CA GLN A 176 -15.54 12.10 5.82
C GLN A 176 -15.44 11.70 7.29
N LEU A 177 -15.80 12.62 8.20
CA LEU A 177 -15.96 12.31 9.62
C LEU A 177 -17.27 11.54 9.81
N THR A 178 -17.21 10.45 10.59
CA THR A 178 -18.42 9.70 11.02
C THR A 178 -18.88 10.16 12.41
N ASN A 179 -20.08 9.72 12.80
CA ASN A 179 -20.56 9.89 14.18
C ASN A 179 -20.22 8.68 15.06
N ILE A 180 -19.53 7.67 14.51
CA ILE A 180 -19.13 6.48 15.24
C ILE A 180 -18.02 6.86 16.22
N ARG A 181 -18.15 6.34 17.46
CA ARG A 181 -17.14 6.51 18.49
C ARG A 181 -17.01 5.23 19.32
N PHE A 182 -15.85 5.05 19.89
CA PHE A 182 -15.61 4.04 20.92
C PHE A 182 -16.00 4.61 22.30
N ARG A 183 -16.24 3.74 23.26
CA ARG A 183 -16.51 4.15 24.65
C ARG A 183 -15.34 4.95 25.24
N ASP A 184 -14.13 4.44 25.04
CA ASP A 184 -12.87 5.00 25.53
C ASP A 184 -11.66 4.46 24.76
N ASN A 185 -10.48 4.99 25.03
CA ASN A 185 -9.25 4.53 24.42
C ASN A 185 -8.87 3.09 24.85
N ALA A 186 -9.35 2.61 25.99
CA ALA A 186 -9.10 1.25 26.43
C ALA A 186 -9.88 0.24 25.57
N GLN A 187 -11.15 0.51 25.26
CA GLN A 187 -11.91 -0.30 24.30
C GLN A 187 -11.24 -0.33 22.94
N LEU A 188 -10.82 0.82 22.41
CA LEU A 188 -10.12 0.89 21.13
C LEU A 188 -8.82 0.07 21.18
N MET A 189 -8.04 0.17 22.24
CA MET A 189 -6.81 -0.60 22.41
C MET A 189 -7.07 -2.11 22.46
N ASN A 190 -8.11 -2.55 23.17
CA ASN A 190 -8.51 -3.96 23.22
C ASN A 190 -8.90 -4.50 21.83
N ILE A 191 -9.60 -3.70 21.03
CA ILE A 191 -9.95 -4.06 19.65
C ILE A 191 -8.68 -4.14 18.79
N CYS A 192 -7.76 -3.17 18.90
CA CYS A 192 -6.46 -3.21 18.23
C CYS A 192 -5.69 -4.49 18.59
N GLN A 193 -5.60 -4.83 19.87
CA GLN A 193 -4.94 -6.05 20.36
C GLN A 193 -5.62 -7.32 19.82
N ARG A 194 -6.94 -7.36 19.78
CA ARG A 194 -7.72 -8.47 19.21
C ARG A 194 -7.39 -8.69 17.74
N ILE A 195 -7.35 -7.61 16.95
CA ILE A 195 -7.01 -7.65 15.52
C ILE A 195 -5.59 -8.19 15.33
N VAL A 196 -4.60 -7.64 16.03
CA VAL A 196 -3.21 -8.02 15.82
C VAL A 196 -2.86 -9.40 16.35
N SER A 197 -3.56 -9.86 17.41
CA SER A 197 -3.35 -11.20 17.97
C SER A 197 -3.82 -12.32 17.03
N GLN A 198 -4.80 -12.08 16.17
CA GLN A 198 -5.24 -13.05 15.14
C GLN A 198 -4.14 -13.40 14.14
N VAL A 199 -3.18 -12.52 13.92
CA VAL A 199 -2.01 -12.78 13.05
C VAL A 199 -0.75 -13.11 13.86
N GLY A 200 -0.90 -13.49 15.15
CA GLY A 200 0.20 -13.87 16.03
C GLY A 200 1.14 -12.72 16.40
N ARG A 201 0.64 -11.48 16.37
CA ARG A 201 1.39 -10.28 16.77
C ARG A 201 0.81 -9.67 18.03
N ARG A 202 1.50 -8.70 18.60
CA ARG A 202 1.00 -7.91 19.72
C ARG A 202 1.24 -6.41 19.46
N VAL A 203 0.45 -5.59 20.12
CA VAL A 203 0.62 -4.14 20.20
C VAL A 203 0.43 -3.71 21.65
N ASP A 204 1.43 -3.04 22.19
CA ASP A 204 1.50 -2.54 23.57
C ASP A 204 2.52 -1.39 23.66
N GLU A 205 2.77 -0.87 24.86
CA GLU A 205 3.73 0.22 25.09
C GLU A 205 5.17 -0.15 24.67
N SER A 206 5.55 -1.42 24.72
CA SER A 206 6.89 -1.89 24.32
C SER A 206 6.99 -2.15 22.82
N SER A 207 5.87 -2.43 22.16
CA SER A 207 5.76 -2.64 20.71
C SER A 207 4.58 -1.83 20.16
N PRO A 208 4.71 -0.49 20.10
CA PRO A 208 3.57 0.39 19.87
C PRO A 208 3.16 0.51 18.39
N ILE A 209 3.87 -0.10 17.47
CA ILE A 209 3.56 -0.10 16.03
C ILE A 209 3.35 -1.54 15.56
N CYS A 210 2.23 -1.78 14.89
CA CYS A 210 1.95 -3.10 14.33
C CYS A 210 1.16 -2.99 13.02
N ASP A 211 1.63 -3.72 12.00
CA ASP A 211 0.86 -4.00 10.81
C ASP A 211 0.21 -5.37 10.94
N ALA A 212 -1.04 -5.48 10.57
CA ALA A 212 -1.83 -6.71 10.64
C ALA A 212 -2.74 -6.82 9.41
N ARG A 213 -3.51 -7.89 9.36
CA ARG A 213 -4.52 -8.13 8.33
C ARG A 213 -5.75 -8.73 8.96
N LEU A 214 -6.93 -8.30 8.52
CA LEU A 214 -8.20 -8.95 8.85
C LEU A 214 -8.37 -10.22 8.02
N LEU A 215 -9.31 -11.07 8.43
CA LEU A 215 -9.62 -12.32 7.72
C LEU A 215 -10.12 -12.10 6.30
N ASP A 216 -10.76 -10.97 6.02
CA ASP A 216 -11.20 -10.57 4.68
C ASP A 216 -10.07 -10.09 3.76
N GLY A 217 -8.83 -9.99 4.30
CA GLY A 217 -7.65 -9.50 3.59
C GLY A 217 -7.38 -8.00 3.75
N SER A 218 -8.24 -7.25 4.43
CA SER A 218 -8.05 -5.82 4.71
C SER A 218 -6.77 -5.57 5.51
N ARG A 219 -5.98 -4.58 5.10
CA ARG A 219 -4.73 -4.21 5.79
C ARG A 219 -5.03 -3.33 6.99
N VAL A 220 -4.35 -3.58 8.08
CA VAL A 220 -4.50 -2.84 9.33
C VAL A 220 -3.15 -2.32 9.79
N ASN A 221 -3.08 -1.03 10.08
CA ASN A 221 -1.95 -0.42 10.78
C ASN A 221 -2.43 0.11 12.13
N VAL A 222 -1.72 -0.22 13.18
CA VAL A 222 -1.99 0.23 14.55
C VAL A 222 -0.78 0.98 15.08
N ILE A 223 -1.03 2.14 15.68
CA ILE A 223 -0.04 2.89 16.46
C ILE A 223 -0.64 3.14 17.85
N ALA A 224 0.04 2.64 18.87
CA ALA A 224 -0.39 2.75 20.28
C ALA A 224 0.38 3.86 21.02
N PRO A 225 -0.11 4.30 22.18
CA PRO A 225 0.70 5.07 23.13
C PRO A 225 1.99 4.29 23.52
N PRO A 226 3.11 4.97 23.80
CA PRO A 226 3.24 6.44 23.95
C PRO A 226 3.44 7.22 22.63
N LEU A 227 3.53 6.55 21.47
CA LEU A 227 3.74 7.23 20.18
C LEU A 227 2.51 7.98 19.72
N ALA A 228 1.32 7.40 19.88
CA ALA A 228 0.05 8.01 19.54
C ALA A 228 -0.45 8.86 20.73
N LEU A 229 -0.26 10.18 20.66
CA LEU A 229 -0.48 11.11 21.78
C LEU A 229 -1.95 11.27 22.17
N ASP A 230 -2.86 11.21 21.20
CA ASP A 230 -4.32 11.39 21.39
C ASP A 230 -5.04 10.07 21.72
N GLY A 231 -4.30 8.99 21.93
CA GLY A 231 -4.82 7.63 22.10
C GLY A 231 -4.46 6.72 20.92
N PRO A 232 -4.82 5.43 20.96
CA PRO A 232 -4.51 4.50 19.88
C PRO A 232 -5.02 5.00 18.52
N THR A 233 -4.22 4.81 17.49
CA THR A 233 -4.60 5.13 16.10
C THR A 233 -4.67 3.85 15.31
N LEU A 234 -5.77 3.66 14.59
CA LEU A 234 -6.03 2.48 13.79
C LEU A 234 -6.41 2.90 12.37
N THR A 235 -5.72 2.39 11.38
CA THR A 235 -6.04 2.59 9.97
C THR A 235 -6.32 1.25 9.32
N ILE A 236 -7.49 1.11 8.72
CA ILE A 236 -7.89 -0.10 7.99
C ILE A 236 -8.10 0.29 6.53
N ARG A 237 -7.31 -0.30 5.63
CA ARG A 237 -7.54 -0.25 4.19
C ARG A 237 -8.29 -1.49 3.77
N LYS A 238 -9.55 -1.31 3.39
CA LYS A 238 -10.42 -2.43 3.02
C LYS A 238 -9.95 -3.10 1.73
N PHE A 239 -9.99 -4.42 1.75
CA PHE A 239 -9.72 -5.22 0.58
C PHE A 239 -10.93 -5.17 -0.36
N LYS A 240 -10.78 -4.51 -1.53
CA LYS A 240 -11.84 -4.43 -2.53
C LYS A 240 -11.99 -5.77 -3.23
N LYS A 241 -13.21 -6.30 -3.24
CA LYS A 241 -13.55 -7.55 -3.95
C LYS A 241 -13.80 -7.32 -5.45
N ASP A 242 -14.14 -6.09 -5.84
CA ASP A 242 -14.45 -5.74 -7.22
C ASP A 242 -13.18 -5.71 -8.07
N LYS A 243 -13.18 -6.55 -9.10
CA LYS A 243 -12.08 -6.66 -10.05
C LYS A 243 -12.36 -5.71 -11.21
N LEU A 244 -11.58 -4.67 -11.32
CA LEU A 244 -11.64 -3.75 -12.46
C LEU A 244 -10.96 -4.38 -13.68
N THR A 245 -11.55 -4.16 -14.84
CA THR A 245 -11.04 -4.56 -16.15
C THR A 245 -10.51 -3.36 -16.93
N LEU A 246 -9.81 -3.59 -18.05
CA LEU A 246 -9.43 -2.48 -18.95
C LEU A 246 -10.66 -1.76 -19.50
N ASP A 247 -11.78 -2.46 -19.74
CA ASP A 247 -13.02 -1.84 -20.19
C ASP A 247 -13.60 -0.88 -19.14
N ASP A 248 -13.45 -1.19 -17.86
CA ASP A 248 -13.86 -0.28 -16.80
C ASP A 248 -12.94 0.95 -16.73
N LEU A 249 -11.63 0.76 -16.96
CA LEU A 249 -10.71 1.90 -17.09
C LEU A 249 -11.06 2.80 -18.29
N VAL A 250 -11.55 2.21 -19.38
CA VAL A 250 -12.07 2.97 -20.53
C VAL A 250 -13.33 3.75 -20.13
N LYS A 251 -14.31 3.12 -19.46
CA LYS A 251 -15.52 3.79 -18.96
C LYS A 251 -15.20 4.95 -18.01
N PHE A 252 -14.18 4.82 -17.17
CA PHE A 252 -13.71 5.90 -16.28
C PHE A 252 -12.90 6.97 -17.02
N GLY A 253 -12.63 6.78 -18.32
CA GLY A 253 -11.79 7.65 -19.13
C GLY A 253 -10.31 7.59 -18.73
N SER A 254 -9.89 6.59 -17.97
CA SER A 254 -8.49 6.42 -17.55
C SER A 254 -7.57 6.08 -18.73
N ILE A 255 -8.12 5.48 -19.77
CA ILE A 255 -7.46 5.17 -21.03
C ILE A 255 -8.48 5.22 -22.18
N SER A 256 -8.02 5.47 -23.42
CA SER A 256 -8.89 5.37 -24.60
C SER A 256 -9.15 3.91 -25.00
N PRO A 257 -10.22 3.62 -25.74
CA PRO A 257 -10.47 2.26 -26.24
C PRO A 257 -9.32 1.70 -27.08
N ALA A 258 -8.69 2.54 -27.90
CA ALA A 258 -7.53 2.15 -28.70
C ALA A 258 -6.30 1.87 -27.81
N GLY A 259 -6.05 2.72 -26.80
CA GLY A 259 -4.99 2.50 -25.82
C GLY A 259 -5.18 1.21 -25.02
N ALA A 260 -6.41 0.90 -24.61
CA ALA A 260 -6.72 -0.35 -23.93
C ALA A 260 -6.42 -1.58 -24.80
N ARG A 261 -6.69 -1.52 -26.12
CA ARG A 261 -6.30 -2.59 -27.06
C ARG A 261 -4.77 -2.73 -27.19
N VAL A 262 -4.04 -1.63 -27.22
CA VAL A 262 -2.57 -1.69 -27.20
C VAL A 262 -2.07 -2.39 -25.93
N LEU A 263 -2.61 -2.05 -24.75
CA LEU A 263 -2.26 -2.72 -23.49
C LEU A 263 -2.60 -4.22 -23.50
N ALA A 264 -3.75 -4.59 -24.05
CA ALA A 264 -4.15 -6.00 -24.19
C ALA A 264 -3.15 -6.79 -25.04
N VAL A 265 -2.70 -6.22 -26.17
CA VAL A 265 -1.66 -6.85 -27.03
C VAL A 265 -0.34 -6.95 -26.27
N ILE A 266 0.10 -5.92 -25.56
CA ILE A 266 1.33 -5.93 -24.74
C ILE A 266 1.29 -7.07 -23.72
N GLY A 267 0.17 -7.26 -23.02
CA GLY A 267 0.00 -8.33 -22.02
C GLY A 267 0.04 -9.73 -22.64
N ARG A 268 -0.67 -9.93 -23.77
CA ARG A 268 -0.75 -11.20 -24.51
C ARG A 268 0.54 -11.54 -25.24
N SER A 269 1.31 -10.55 -25.67
CA SER A 269 2.62 -10.73 -26.31
C SER A 269 3.74 -11.05 -25.32
N ARG A 270 3.43 -11.29 -24.04
CA ARG A 270 4.43 -11.58 -23.01
C ARG A 270 5.53 -10.52 -22.88
N CYS A 271 5.18 -9.24 -23.09
CA CYS A 271 6.11 -8.15 -22.84
C CYS A 271 6.35 -8.01 -21.32
N ASN A 272 7.59 -7.75 -20.95
CA ASN A 272 7.94 -7.41 -19.58
C ASN A 272 7.52 -5.97 -19.27
N ILE A 273 6.67 -5.79 -18.26
CA ILE A 273 5.98 -4.53 -17.99
C ILE A 273 6.41 -3.96 -16.65
N LEU A 274 6.77 -2.68 -16.66
CA LEU A 274 6.98 -1.89 -15.47
C LEU A 274 5.89 -0.81 -15.36
N ILE A 275 5.10 -0.83 -14.29
CA ILE A 275 4.05 0.16 -14.05
C ILE A 275 4.57 1.21 -13.08
N SER A 276 4.66 2.44 -13.55
CA SER A 276 5.18 3.59 -12.81
C SER A 276 4.06 4.57 -12.43
N GLY A 277 4.23 5.28 -11.34
CA GLY A 277 3.28 6.33 -10.92
C GLY A 277 3.37 6.67 -9.44
N GLY A 278 2.78 7.78 -9.04
CA GLY A 278 2.70 8.25 -7.67
C GLY A 278 1.78 7.42 -6.77
N THR A 279 1.69 7.81 -5.50
CA THR A 279 0.75 7.19 -4.54
C THR A 279 -0.69 7.45 -4.97
N GLY A 280 -1.53 6.41 -4.95
CA GLY A 280 -2.95 6.50 -5.31
C GLY A 280 -3.21 6.77 -6.80
N SER A 281 -2.22 6.64 -7.69
CA SER A 281 -2.39 6.78 -9.15
C SER A 281 -3.12 5.60 -9.80
N GLY A 282 -3.24 4.47 -9.11
CA GLY A 282 -3.91 3.26 -9.60
C GLY A 282 -2.97 2.21 -10.19
N LYS A 283 -1.67 2.19 -9.82
CA LYS A 283 -0.68 1.20 -10.28
C LYS A 283 -1.13 -0.24 -10.05
N THR A 284 -1.51 -0.58 -8.81
CA THR A 284 -1.97 -1.93 -8.45
C THR A 284 -3.24 -2.31 -9.21
N THR A 285 -4.15 -1.34 -9.42
CA THR A 285 -5.35 -1.55 -10.25
C THR A 285 -4.98 -1.86 -11.69
N LEU A 286 -4.07 -1.07 -12.28
CA LEU A 286 -3.60 -1.29 -13.65
C LEU A 286 -2.87 -2.64 -13.76
N LEU A 287 -2.03 -2.98 -12.78
CA LEU A 287 -1.36 -4.27 -12.72
C LEU A 287 -2.38 -5.42 -12.71
N ASN A 288 -3.42 -5.34 -11.87
CA ASN A 288 -4.51 -6.31 -11.87
C ASN A 288 -5.22 -6.41 -13.22
N CYS A 289 -5.50 -5.28 -13.90
CA CYS A 289 -6.09 -5.29 -15.24
C CYS A 289 -5.17 -5.98 -16.26
N MET A 290 -3.84 -5.73 -16.19
CA MET A 290 -2.88 -6.34 -17.10
C MET A 290 -2.76 -7.85 -16.90
N THR A 291 -2.89 -8.35 -15.66
CA THR A 291 -2.81 -9.78 -15.38
C THR A 291 -3.97 -10.57 -16.00
N ALA A 292 -5.09 -9.93 -16.33
CA ALA A 292 -6.20 -10.58 -17.03
C ALA A 292 -5.84 -11.08 -18.46
N TYR A 293 -4.73 -10.60 -19.01
CA TYR A 293 -4.23 -10.98 -20.34
C TYR A 293 -3.12 -12.05 -20.29
N ILE A 294 -2.92 -12.67 -19.14
CA ILE A 294 -2.05 -13.84 -18.98
C ILE A 294 -2.86 -15.09 -19.31
N ASP A 295 -2.29 -15.99 -20.07
CA ASP A 295 -2.98 -17.22 -20.46
C ASP A 295 -3.25 -18.14 -19.25
N ALA A 296 -4.34 -18.91 -19.33
CA ALA A 296 -4.83 -19.72 -18.20
C ALA A 296 -3.90 -20.90 -17.86
N ASP A 297 -3.07 -21.34 -18.79
CA ASP A 297 -2.11 -22.45 -18.62
C ASP A 297 -0.77 -22.00 -18.02
N GLU A 298 -0.55 -20.68 -17.91
CA GLU A 298 0.68 -20.15 -17.33
C GLU A 298 0.67 -20.22 -15.79
N ARG A 299 1.81 -20.65 -15.22
CA ARG A 299 2.04 -20.60 -13.77
C ARG A 299 2.53 -19.22 -13.38
N VAL A 300 1.71 -18.50 -12.61
CA VAL A 300 2.02 -17.14 -12.15
C VAL A 300 2.35 -17.15 -10.67
N ILE A 301 3.44 -16.48 -10.28
CA ILE A 301 3.80 -16.28 -8.88
C ILE A 301 3.78 -14.79 -8.58
N THR A 302 3.03 -14.38 -7.56
CA THR A 302 3.01 -13.00 -7.08
C THR A 302 3.84 -12.86 -5.81
N CYS A 303 4.61 -11.77 -5.73
CA CYS A 303 5.38 -11.37 -4.56
C CYS A 303 4.93 -9.97 -4.13
N GLU A 304 4.43 -9.84 -2.91
CA GLU A 304 3.81 -8.61 -2.43
C GLU A 304 4.21 -8.33 -0.97
N ASP A 305 4.26 -7.07 -0.57
CA ASP A 305 4.41 -6.72 0.85
C ASP A 305 3.14 -7.06 1.63
N ALA A 306 2.00 -6.81 1.00
CA ALA A 306 0.70 -7.30 1.45
C ALA A 306 -0.10 -7.67 0.19
N ALA A 307 -0.67 -8.86 0.16
CA ALA A 307 -1.30 -9.41 -1.03
C ALA A 307 -2.59 -8.65 -1.38
N GLU A 308 -2.50 -7.73 -2.33
CA GLU A 308 -3.60 -6.94 -2.91
C GLU A 308 -3.99 -7.44 -4.30
N LEU A 309 -3.13 -8.18 -4.98
CA LEU A 309 -3.37 -8.68 -6.32
C LEU A 309 -4.43 -9.81 -6.33
N GLN A 310 -5.33 -9.74 -7.30
CA GLN A 310 -6.47 -10.64 -7.45
C GLN A 310 -6.48 -11.29 -8.84
N LEU A 311 -5.46 -12.08 -9.12
CA LEU A 311 -5.36 -12.80 -10.38
C LEU A 311 -6.50 -13.82 -10.54
N GLN A 312 -6.92 -14.02 -11.77
CA GLN A 312 -8.02 -14.93 -12.12
C GLN A 312 -7.55 -16.26 -12.73
N GLN A 313 -6.26 -16.37 -13.01
CA GLN A 313 -5.67 -17.58 -13.55
C GLN A 313 -5.82 -18.74 -12.57
N PRO A 314 -6.03 -19.97 -13.06
CA PRO A 314 -6.21 -21.13 -12.20
C PRO A 314 -4.93 -21.53 -11.45
N HIS A 315 -3.75 -21.17 -11.99
CA HIS A 315 -2.46 -21.58 -11.45
C HIS A 315 -1.66 -20.39 -10.90
N VAL A 316 -2.14 -19.82 -9.81
CA VAL A 316 -1.50 -18.68 -9.11
C VAL A 316 -0.94 -19.11 -7.76
N VAL A 317 0.29 -18.73 -7.47
CA VAL A 317 0.90 -18.83 -6.14
C VAL A 317 1.14 -17.42 -5.61
N ARG A 318 0.54 -17.10 -4.49
CA ARG A 318 0.63 -15.77 -3.87
C ARG A 318 1.61 -15.84 -2.70
N LEU A 319 2.63 -15.00 -2.72
CA LEU A 319 3.64 -14.89 -1.68
C LEU A 319 3.62 -13.48 -1.07
N GLU A 320 3.79 -13.43 0.24
CA GLU A 320 3.81 -12.18 1.00
C GLU A 320 5.07 -12.09 1.85
N THR A 321 5.65 -10.90 1.95
CA THR A 321 6.80 -10.64 2.83
C THR A 321 6.40 -10.85 4.28
N ARG A 322 7.38 -11.16 5.11
CA ARG A 322 7.18 -11.26 6.54
C ARG A 322 8.16 -10.33 7.26
N PRO A 323 7.68 -9.31 7.98
CA PRO A 323 8.54 -8.51 8.82
C PRO A 323 9.11 -9.36 9.97
N PRO A 324 10.21 -8.91 10.61
CA PRO A 324 10.82 -9.62 11.73
C PRO A 324 9.82 -9.75 12.88
N ASN A 325 9.97 -10.82 13.68
CA ASN A 325 9.23 -11.01 14.92
C ASN A 325 9.73 -10.02 16.00
N LEU A 326 9.17 -10.10 17.20
CA LEU A 326 9.54 -9.25 18.34
C LEU A 326 11.02 -9.35 18.74
N GLU A 327 11.65 -10.46 18.42
CA GLU A 327 13.07 -10.72 18.68
C GLU A 327 13.97 -10.27 17.53
N GLY A 328 13.41 -9.61 16.51
CA GLY A 328 14.12 -9.15 15.32
C GLY A 328 14.47 -10.28 14.33
N GLN A 329 13.89 -11.48 14.50
CA GLN A 329 14.20 -12.66 13.68
C GLN A 329 13.07 -13.02 12.72
N GLY A 330 13.37 -13.93 11.77
CA GLY A 330 12.37 -14.52 10.89
C GLY A 330 11.85 -13.58 9.80
N MET A 331 12.52 -12.48 9.53
CA MET A 331 12.20 -11.59 8.40
C MET A 331 12.36 -12.35 7.07
N ILE A 332 11.37 -12.21 6.20
CA ILE A 332 11.42 -12.63 4.79
C ILE A 332 11.19 -11.39 3.94
N SER A 333 12.22 -10.96 3.25
CA SER A 333 12.17 -9.76 2.40
C SER A 333 11.55 -10.06 1.03
N MET A 334 11.16 -9.02 0.30
CA MET A 334 10.72 -9.11 -1.09
C MET A 334 11.78 -9.80 -1.95
N ARG A 335 13.04 -9.47 -1.73
CA ARG A 335 14.17 -10.09 -2.43
C ARG A 335 14.25 -11.60 -2.21
N ASP A 336 14.03 -12.07 -0.98
CA ASP A 336 14.04 -13.50 -0.67
C ASP A 336 12.93 -14.22 -1.41
N LEU A 337 11.75 -13.62 -1.51
CA LEU A 337 10.62 -14.15 -2.27
C LEU A 337 10.94 -14.26 -3.75
N VAL A 338 11.39 -13.17 -4.40
CA VAL A 338 11.71 -13.15 -5.84
C VAL A 338 12.79 -14.19 -6.16
N ARG A 339 13.84 -14.27 -5.37
CA ARG A 339 14.90 -15.29 -5.54
C ARG A 339 14.39 -16.72 -5.38
N ASN A 340 13.45 -16.95 -4.48
CA ASN A 340 12.87 -18.26 -4.30
C ASN A 340 11.92 -18.62 -5.45
N CYS A 341 11.19 -17.63 -6.02
CA CYS A 341 10.31 -17.84 -7.16
C CYS A 341 11.01 -18.53 -8.34
N LEU A 342 12.26 -18.17 -8.62
CA LEU A 342 13.07 -18.75 -9.70
C LEU A 342 13.27 -20.29 -9.56
N ARG A 343 13.04 -20.85 -8.36
CA ARG A 343 13.09 -22.30 -8.09
C ARG A 343 11.73 -22.96 -8.09
N MET A 344 10.66 -22.18 -8.26
CA MET A 344 9.26 -22.65 -8.19
C MET A 344 8.68 -22.93 -9.56
N ARG A 345 9.48 -22.88 -10.63
CA ARG A 345 9.08 -23.03 -12.03
C ARG A 345 7.96 -22.06 -12.44
N PRO A 346 8.14 -20.75 -12.27
CA PRO A 346 7.19 -19.77 -12.75
C PRO A 346 7.26 -19.65 -14.28
N GLU A 347 6.13 -19.33 -14.90
CA GLU A 347 6.11 -18.77 -16.26
C GLU A 347 6.24 -17.25 -16.16
N ARG A 348 5.51 -16.63 -15.22
CA ARG A 348 5.60 -15.18 -14.94
C ARG A 348 5.77 -14.91 -13.45
N ILE A 349 6.56 -13.89 -13.14
CA ILE A 349 6.73 -13.37 -11.79
C ILE A 349 6.14 -11.96 -11.75
N ILE A 350 5.25 -11.71 -10.80
CA ILE A 350 4.60 -10.42 -10.63
C ILE A 350 5.00 -9.86 -9.27
N VAL A 351 5.67 -8.70 -9.26
CA VAL A 351 6.07 -8.00 -8.04
C VAL A 351 5.11 -6.84 -7.82
N GLY A 352 4.35 -6.89 -6.72
CA GLY A 352 3.37 -5.88 -6.37
C GLY A 352 3.96 -4.47 -6.32
N GLU A 353 5.12 -4.33 -5.69
CA GLU A 353 5.89 -3.08 -5.69
C GLU A 353 7.38 -3.33 -5.50
N VAL A 354 8.19 -2.71 -6.34
CA VAL A 354 9.65 -2.72 -6.27
C VAL A 354 10.13 -1.48 -5.54
N ARG A 355 10.82 -1.66 -4.42
CA ARG A 355 11.28 -0.56 -3.53
C ARG A 355 12.76 -0.62 -3.20
N GLY A 356 13.41 -1.74 -3.47
CA GLY A 356 14.76 -2.02 -3.02
C GLY A 356 15.54 -2.99 -3.90
N PRO A 357 16.46 -3.76 -3.30
CA PRO A 357 17.39 -4.63 -4.02
C PRO A 357 16.74 -5.77 -4.82
N GLU A 358 15.47 -6.09 -4.57
CA GLU A 358 14.69 -7.04 -5.38
C GLU A 358 14.57 -6.60 -6.85
N ALA A 359 14.77 -5.31 -7.14
CA ALA A 359 14.85 -4.79 -8.51
C ALA A 359 15.83 -5.58 -9.37
N PHE A 360 17.00 -5.88 -8.83
CA PHE A 360 18.03 -6.67 -9.53
C PHE A 360 17.52 -8.08 -9.86
N ASP A 361 16.96 -8.77 -8.87
CA ASP A 361 16.51 -10.16 -9.03
C ASP A 361 15.29 -10.25 -9.98
N LEU A 362 14.41 -9.23 -9.99
CA LEU A 362 13.31 -9.11 -10.96
C LEU A 362 13.82 -8.92 -12.40
N LEU A 363 14.77 -7.99 -12.61
CA LEU A 363 15.35 -7.78 -13.94
C LEU A 363 16.11 -9.04 -14.43
N GLN A 364 16.78 -9.76 -13.54
CA GLN A 364 17.37 -11.05 -13.87
C GLN A 364 16.32 -12.07 -14.30
N ALA A 365 15.20 -12.17 -13.59
CA ALA A 365 14.10 -13.05 -13.96
C ALA A 365 13.56 -12.71 -15.36
N MET A 366 13.29 -11.43 -15.62
CA MET A 366 12.84 -10.93 -16.93
C MET A 366 13.81 -11.24 -18.07
N ASN A 367 15.13 -11.27 -17.79
CA ASN A 367 16.18 -11.52 -18.78
C ASN A 367 16.53 -13.00 -18.95
N THR A 368 15.99 -13.89 -18.12
CA THR A 368 16.35 -15.32 -18.11
C THR A 368 15.19 -16.26 -18.42
N GLY A 369 14.25 -15.82 -19.27
CA GLY A 369 13.19 -16.67 -19.81
C GLY A 369 11.87 -16.65 -19.01
N HIS A 370 11.66 -15.67 -18.14
CA HIS A 370 10.38 -15.43 -17.47
C HIS A 370 9.67 -14.24 -18.12
N ASP A 371 9.53 -14.30 -19.46
CA ASP A 371 8.91 -13.25 -20.29
C ASP A 371 7.47 -12.97 -19.85
N GLY A 372 7.09 -11.69 -19.88
CA GLY A 372 5.77 -11.23 -19.44
C GLY A 372 5.67 -11.02 -17.93
N SER A 373 6.80 -11.03 -17.22
CA SER A 373 6.84 -10.63 -15.81
C SER A 373 6.51 -9.15 -15.67
N MET A 374 5.92 -8.79 -14.52
CA MET A 374 5.42 -7.44 -14.29
C MET A 374 5.82 -6.95 -12.90
N GLY A 375 5.98 -5.64 -12.77
CA GLY A 375 6.20 -5.01 -11.48
C GLY A 375 5.69 -3.58 -11.43
N THR A 376 5.47 -3.05 -10.23
CA THR A 376 5.20 -1.63 -10.06
C THR A 376 6.31 -0.94 -9.30
N LEU A 377 6.50 0.35 -9.53
CA LEU A 377 7.34 1.20 -8.72
C LEU A 377 6.80 2.63 -8.63
N HIS A 378 7.28 3.38 -7.63
CA HIS A 378 6.96 4.80 -7.51
C HIS A 378 7.92 5.63 -8.35
N ALA A 379 7.43 6.32 -9.39
CA ALA A 379 8.15 7.38 -10.10
C ALA A 379 7.14 8.32 -10.78
N ASN A 380 7.59 9.53 -11.13
CA ASN A 380 6.73 10.55 -11.74
C ASN A 380 6.83 10.56 -13.28
N SER A 381 7.73 9.76 -13.84
CA SER A 381 7.88 9.60 -15.28
C SER A 381 8.57 8.28 -15.63
N PRO A 382 8.46 7.79 -16.88
CA PRO A 382 9.19 6.59 -17.34
C PRO A 382 10.71 6.73 -17.20
N ARG A 383 11.25 7.93 -17.46
CA ARG A 383 12.68 8.22 -17.27
C ARG A 383 13.10 8.13 -15.80
N GLU A 384 12.31 8.70 -14.91
CA GLU A 384 12.56 8.60 -13.46
C GLU A 384 12.45 7.15 -12.98
N ALA A 385 11.53 6.37 -13.52
CA ALA A 385 11.39 4.94 -13.19
C ALA A 385 12.69 4.17 -13.45
N MET A 386 13.35 4.41 -14.58
CA MET A 386 14.64 3.80 -14.90
C MET A 386 15.75 4.26 -13.95
N SER A 387 15.83 5.56 -13.66
CA SER A 387 16.81 6.10 -12.71
C SER A 387 16.61 5.54 -11.29
N ARG A 388 15.35 5.29 -10.89
CA ARG A 388 15.06 4.63 -9.61
C ARG A 388 15.49 3.18 -9.58
N LEU A 389 15.30 2.43 -10.67
CA LEU A 389 15.84 1.06 -10.78
C LEU A 389 17.36 1.05 -10.64
N GLU A 390 18.08 1.96 -11.33
CA GLU A 390 19.53 2.10 -11.18
C GLU A 390 19.91 2.32 -9.70
N SER A 391 19.20 3.24 -9.03
CA SER A 391 19.43 3.56 -7.61
C SER A 391 19.17 2.36 -6.71
N MET A 392 18.06 1.63 -6.90
CA MET A 392 17.70 0.46 -6.09
C MET A 392 18.73 -0.67 -6.23
N ILE A 393 19.23 -0.90 -7.45
CA ILE A 393 20.28 -1.91 -7.72
C ILE A 393 21.57 -1.49 -7.01
N THR A 394 21.97 -0.23 -7.16
CA THR A 394 23.21 0.30 -6.52
C THR A 394 23.12 0.22 -4.99
N MET A 395 21.98 0.62 -4.40
CA MET A 395 21.72 0.53 -2.96
C MET A 395 21.67 -0.91 -2.45
N GLY A 396 21.38 -1.87 -3.32
CA GLY A 396 21.39 -3.30 -3.02
C GLY A 396 22.76 -3.91 -2.80
N GLY A 397 23.83 -3.10 -2.86
CA GLY A 397 25.22 -3.49 -2.64
C GLY A 397 25.88 -4.17 -3.84
N PHE A 398 25.24 -4.12 -5.01
CA PHE A 398 25.83 -4.63 -6.26
C PHE A 398 26.85 -3.63 -6.80
N GLN A 399 28.11 -4.05 -6.83
CA GLN A 399 29.21 -3.24 -7.39
C GLN A 399 29.25 -3.42 -8.93
N LEU A 400 28.21 -2.96 -9.62
CA LEU A 400 28.10 -3.00 -11.06
C LEU A 400 28.35 -1.62 -11.66
N PRO A 401 29.08 -1.51 -12.79
CA PRO A 401 29.15 -0.26 -13.53
C PRO A 401 27.75 0.20 -13.98
N THR A 402 27.51 1.51 -13.96
CA THR A 402 26.22 2.09 -14.36
C THR A 402 25.81 1.65 -15.77
N LYS A 403 26.76 1.51 -16.68
CA LYS A 403 26.52 1.02 -18.03
C LYS A 403 25.91 -0.41 -18.00
N THR A 404 26.49 -1.32 -17.22
CA THR A 404 25.98 -2.69 -17.09
C THR A 404 24.57 -2.72 -16.50
N ILE A 405 24.26 -1.85 -15.51
CA ILE A 405 22.92 -1.73 -14.96
C ILE A 405 21.93 -1.28 -16.03
N ARG A 406 22.29 -0.29 -16.85
CA ARG A 406 21.44 0.20 -17.94
C ARG A 406 21.23 -0.84 -19.03
N GLU A 407 22.29 -1.55 -19.44
CA GLU A 407 22.18 -2.68 -20.36
C GLU A 407 21.23 -3.76 -19.82
N MET A 408 21.28 -4.03 -18.52
CA MET A 408 20.38 -4.98 -17.90
C MET A 408 18.92 -4.48 -17.89
N ILE A 409 18.68 -3.19 -17.61
CA ILE A 409 17.33 -2.59 -17.64
C ILE A 409 16.76 -2.71 -19.07
N VAL A 410 17.54 -2.33 -20.07
CA VAL A 410 17.13 -2.38 -21.49
C VAL A 410 16.90 -3.81 -21.98
N GLY A 411 17.71 -4.77 -21.55
CA GLY A 411 17.54 -6.18 -21.89
C GLY A 411 16.36 -6.86 -21.19
N SER A 412 15.81 -6.22 -20.17
CA SER A 412 14.78 -6.85 -19.33
C SER A 412 13.39 -6.23 -19.49
N ILE A 413 13.28 -4.91 -19.65
CA ILE A 413 12.01 -4.21 -19.67
C ILE A 413 11.64 -3.85 -21.11
N ASP A 414 10.49 -4.31 -21.58
CA ASP A 414 9.97 -3.95 -22.90
C ASP A 414 9.16 -2.64 -22.84
N VAL A 415 8.27 -2.50 -21.84
CA VAL A 415 7.30 -1.39 -21.77
C VAL A 415 7.18 -0.82 -20.37
N ILE A 416 7.10 0.51 -20.27
CA ILE A 416 6.79 1.24 -19.04
C ILE A 416 5.43 1.91 -19.20
N LEU A 417 4.50 1.61 -18.27
CA LEU A 417 3.18 2.24 -18.20
C LEU A 417 3.19 3.30 -17.10
N GLN A 418 2.93 4.55 -17.46
CA GLN A 418 2.85 5.65 -16.50
C GLN A 418 1.40 5.92 -16.11
N ALA A 419 1.09 5.79 -14.82
CA ALA A 419 -0.21 6.09 -14.25
C ALA A 419 -0.13 7.31 -13.33
N GLU A 420 -1.05 8.27 -13.50
CA GLU A 420 -1.07 9.49 -12.72
C GLU A 420 -2.44 9.77 -12.11
N ARG A 421 -2.44 10.33 -10.91
CA ARG A 421 -3.62 10.97 -10.33
C ARG A 421 -3.54 12.46 -10.59
N LEU A 422 -4.44 12.94 -11.44
CA LEU A 422 -4.49 14.34 -11.84
C LEU A 422 -5.06 15.22 -10.70
N ARG A 423 -4.92 16.55 -10.83
CA ARG A 423 -5.36 17.52 -9.82
C ARG A 423 -6.87 17.51 -9.53
N ASP A 424 -7.69 17.08 -10.47
CA ASP A 424 -9.13 16.89 -10.31
C ASP A 424 -9.50 15.57 -9.59
N GLY A 425 -8.48 14.78 -9.20
CA GLY A 425 -8.62 13.47 -8.56
C GLY A 425 -8.83 12.32 -9.53
N SER A 426 -9.00 12.58 -10.83
CA SER A 426 -9.10 11.54 -11.84
C SER A 426 -7.77 10.81 -12.02
N ARG A 427 -7.84 9.53 -12.40
CA ARG A 427 -6.66 8.69 -12.67
C ARG A 427 -6.56 8.47 -14.16
N ARG A 428 -5.36 8.63 -14.71
CA ARG A 428 -5.08 8.48 -16.15
C ARG A 428 -3.81 7.66 -16.36
N ILE A 429 -3.81 6.87 -17.42
CA ILE A 429 -2.59 6.30 -17.97
C ILE A 429 -2.05 7.36 -18.91
N THR A 430 -1.04 8.10 -18.44
CA THR A 430 -0.54 9.29 -19.14
C THR A 430 0.46 8.97 -20.23
N LYS A 431 1.16 7.81 -20.10
CA LYS A 431 2.11 7.35 -21.12
C LYS A 431 2.15 5.83 -21.21
N VAL A 432 2.35 5.36 -22.42
CA VAL A 432 2.81 4.00 -22.75
C VAL A 432 4.14 4.18 -23.46
N THR A 433 5.24 3.81 -22.82
CA THR A 433 6.61 4.07 -23.27
C THR A 433 7.33 2.76 -23.49
N GLU A 434 7.88 2.55 -24.64
CA GLU A 434 8.70 1.40 -24.99
C GLU A 434 10.18 1.69 -24.72
N VAL A 435 10.90 0.69 -24.21
CA VAL A 435 12.35 0.73 -24.04
C VAL A 435 12.99 0.14 -25.29
N VAL A 436 13.73 0.97 -26.04
CA VAL A 436 14.22 0.61 -27.38
C VAL A 436 15.66 0.09 -27.35
N GLY A 437 16.51 0.70 -26.53
CA GLY A 437 17.93 0.37 -26.54
C GLY A 437 18.80 1.34 -25.74
N THR A 438 20.08 1.35 -26.02
CA THR A 438 21.03 2.31 -25.44
C THR A 438 21.82 3.00 -26.55
N GLU A 439 22.06 4.30 -26.38
CA GLU A 439 23.03 5.06 -27.19
C GLU A 439 24.11 5.59 -26.26
N GLY A 440 25.29 4.98 -26.32
CA GLY A 440 26.36 5.22 -25.35
C GLY A 440 25.93 4.80 -23.94
N GLU A 441 25.79 5.79 -23.06
CA GLU A 441 25.31 5.57 -21.68
C GLU A 441 23.84 5.97 -21.47
N VAL A 442 23.12 6.37 -22.51
CA VAL A 442 21.75 6.83 -22.42
C VAL A 442 20.79 5.71 -22.84
N VAL A 443 19.80 5.43 -22.00
CA VAL A 443 18.69 4.53 -22.34
C VAL A 443 17.73 5.27 -23.28
N ILE A 444 17.47 4.68 -24.44
CA ILE A 444 16.57 5.22 -25.45
C ILE A 444 15.19 4.62 -25.24
N THR A 445 14.20 5.50 -25.17
CA THR A 445 12.80 5.14 -25.06
C THR A 445 11.97 5.88 -26.09
N GLN A 446 10.85 5.32 -26.48
CA GLN A 446 9.87 5.99 -27.31
C GLN A 446 8.47 5.85 -26.73
N ASP A 447 7.74 6.98 -26.70
CA ASP A 447 6.35 6.95 -26.26
C ASP A 447 5.49 6.41 -27.42
N LEU A 448 4.63 5.44 -27.15
CA LEU A 448 3.64 4.92 -28.11
C LEU A 448 2.32 5.68 -27.99
N MET A 449 2.00 6.10 -26.76
CA MET A 449 0.80 6.85 -26.43
C MET A 449 1.11 7.87 -25.35
N THR A 450 0.54 9.07 -25.49
CA THR A 450 0.57 10.13 -24.48
C THR A 450 -0.84 10.63 -24.17
N TYR A 451 -1.06 11.14 -22.97
CA TYR A 451 -2.29 11.84 -22.61
C TYR A 451 -2.07 13.35 -22.61
N GLU A 452 -2.78 14.07 -23.44
CA GLU A 452 -2.70 15.53 -23.53
C GLU A 452 -3.93 16.18 -22.92
N ILE A 453 -3.70 17.10 -21.97
CA ILE A 453 -4.76 17.88 -21.34
C ILE A 453 -5.11 19.05 -22.25
N SER A 454 -6.38 19.13 -22.67
CA SER A 454 -6.90 20.21 -23.55
C SER A 454 -7.58 21.34 -22.81
N GLY A 455 -7.93 21.14 -21.53
CA GLY A 455 -8.63 22.16 -20.73
C GLY A 455 -9.38 21.56 -19.54
N GLU A 456 -10.37 22.31 -19.04
CA GLU A 456 -11.25 21.89 -17.97
C GLU A 456 -12.72 22.05 -18.42
N ASP A 457 -13.60 21.27 -17.80
CA ASP A 457 -15.05 21.50 -17.93
C ASP A 457 -15.55 22.51 -16.88
N GLU A 458 -16.84 22.85 -16.96
CA GLU A 458 -17.50 23.80 -16.06
C GLU A 458 -17.47 23.33 -14.58
N THR A 459 -17.22 22.05 -14.33
CA THR A 459 -17.12 21.46 -12.99
C THR A 459 -15.67 21.40 -12.46
N GLY A 460 -14.70 21.88 -13.24
CA GLY A 460 -13.28 21.83 -12.92
C GLY A 460 -12.61 20.47 -13.19
N ARG A 461 -13.27 19.56 -13.92
CA ARG A 461 -12.69 18.29 -14.34
C ARG A 461 -11.82 18.50 -15.57
N LEU A 462 -10.66 17.83 -15.56
CA LEU A 462 -9.72 17.90 -16.67
C LEU A 462 -10.24 17.13 -17.88
N LYS A 463 -10.28 17.83 -19.03
CA LYS A 463 -10.53 17.25 -20.35
C LYS A 463 -9.20 16.99 -21.05
N GLY A 464 -9.10 15.89 -21.76
CA GLY A 464 -7.91 15.54 -22.53
C GLY A 464 -8.17 14.33 -23.41
N LYS A 465 -7.17 13.98 -24.21
CA LYS A 465 -7.21 12.85 -25.13
C LYS A 465 -5.94 12.02 -25.02
N HIS A 466 -6.07 10.73 -25.24
CA HIS A 466 -4.94 9.84 -25.46
C HIS A 466 -4.60 9.87 -26.96
N LEU A 467 -3.36 10.22 -27.26
CA LEU A 467 -2.87 10.39 -28.62
C LEU A 467 -1.70 9.43 -28.88
N GLY A 468 -1.70 8.83 -30.05
CA GLY A 468 -0.56 8.08 -30.58
C GLY A 468 0.54 9.02 -31.06
N THR A 469 1.78 8.57 -30.97
CA THR A 469 2.96 9.35 -31.38
C THR A 469 3.36 9.11 -32.83
N GLY A 470 2.57 8.36 -33.59
CA GLY A 470 2.85 8.04 -35.03
C GLY A 470 3.73 6.81 -35.20
N ILE A 471 4.06 6.09 -34.14
CA ILE A 471 4.84 4.84 -34.25
C ILE A 471 3.92 3.74 -34.80
N VAL A 472 4.27 3.20 -35.96
CA VAL A 472 3.51 2.15 -36.63
C VAL A 472 4.02 0.76 -36.25
N ARG A 473 5.33 0.62 -36.02
CA ARG A 473 5.96 -0.63 -35.64
C ARG A 473 6.85 -0.43 -34.41
N PRO A 474 6.34 -0.70 -33.20
CA PRO A 474 7.15 -0.68 -31.99
C PRO A 474 8.21 -1.79 -32.00
N ASN A 475 9.19 -1.72 -31.12
CA ASN A 475 10.29 -2.68 -31.03
C ASN A 475 9.79 -4.09 -30.72
N PHE A 476 8.72 -4.22 -29.90
CA PHE A 476 8.10 -5.51 -29.62
C PHE A 476 7.17 -6.03 -30.74
N TRP A 477 7.17 -5.41 -31.93
CA TRP A 477 6.37 -5.85 -33.09
C TRP A 477 6.59 -7.32 -33.45
N GLU A 478 7.84 -7.77 -33.50
CA GLU A 478 8.16 -9.16 -33.83
C GLU A 478 7.66 -10.13 -32.75
N ARG A 479 7.64 -9.69 -31.50
CA ARG A 479 7.03 -10.45 -30.39
C ARG A 479 5.52 -10.56 -30.57
N ALA A 480 4.83 -9.46 -30.89
CA ALA A 480 3.40 -9.47 -31.19
C ALA A 480 3.08 -10.38 -32.39
N ARG A 481 3.92 -10.36 -33.42
CA ARG A 481 3.81 -11.23 -34.59
C ARG A 481 3.97 -12.71 -34.23
N TYR A 482 4.90 -13.04 -33.36
CA TYR A 482 5.09 -14.42 -32.89
C TYR A 482 3.81 -14.99 -32.25
N PHE A 483 3.02 -14.15 -31.59
CA PHE A 483 1.71 -14.48 -31.00
C PHE A 483 0.52 -14.22 -31.93
N ASN A 484 0.74 -13.91 -33.22
CA ASN A 484 -0.29 -13.56 -34.22
C ASN A 484 -1.16 -12.36 -33.83
N LEU A 485 -0.56 -11.36 -33.18
CA LEU A 485 -1.23 -10.16 -32.66
C LEU A 485 -0.82 -8.88 -33.42
N GLU A 486 0.05 -8.98 -34.44
CA GLU A 486 0.59 -7.83 -35.18
C GLU A 486 -0.50 -7.01 -35.88
N ARG A 487 -1.56 -7.67 -36.37
CA ARG A 487 -2.69 -6.99 -37.01
C ARG A 487 -3.51 -6.21 -35.99
N GLU A 488 -3.82 -6.83 -34.86
CA GLU A 488 -4.57 -6.22 -33.76
C GLU A 488 -3.78 -5.00 -33.21
N LEU A 489 -2.45 -5.13 -33.10
CA LEU A 489 -1.55 -4.04 -32.70
C LEU A 489 -1.59 -2.88 -33.68
N ALA A 490 -1.50 -3.16 -35.01
CA ALA A 490 -1.56 -2.13 -36.04
C ALA A 490 -2.88 -1.35 -35.98
N GLU A 491 -4.02 -2.07 -35.92
CA GLU A 491 -5.35 -1.46 -35.83
C GLU A 491 -5.51 -0.63 -34.53
N ALA A 492 -4.92 -1.08 -33.43
CA ALA A 492 -4.96 -0.36 -32.16
C ALA A 492 -4.11 0.92 -32.18
N LEU A 493 -2.90 0.86 -32.75
CA LEU A 493 -2.02 2.03 -32.90
C LEU A 493 -2.60 3.06 -33.87
N ASP A 494 -3.22 2.62 -34.97
CA ASP A 494 -3.91 3.49 -35.94
C ASP A 494 -5.10 4.21 -35.28
N GLY A 495 -5.84 3.50 -34.42
CA GLY A 495 -6.94 4.07 -33.64
C GLY A 495 -6.53 5.11 -32.59
N LEU A 496 -5.23 5.26 -32.29
CA LEU A 496 -4.70 6.32 -31.42
C LEU A 496 -4.36 7.60 -32.21
N GLN A 497 -4.29 7.54 -33.55
CA GLN A 497 -3.94 8.69 -34.37
C GLN A 497 -5.16 9.56 -34.75
N GLY A 498 -6.37 9.15 -34.46
CA GLY A 498 -7.63 9.86 -34.69
C GLY A 498 -8.20 10.38 -33.39
#